data_97037070af462202cd97ae1c16470356
#
_entry.id   97037070af462202cd97ae1c16470356
#
_cell.length_a   1.000
_cell.length_b   1.000
_cell.length_c   1.000
_cell.angle_alpha   90.00
_cell.angle_beta   90.00
_cell.angle_gamma   90.00
#
_symmetry.space_group_name_H-M   'P 1'
#
loop_
_entity.id
_entity.type
_entity.pdbx_description
1 polymer ?
#
loop_
_entity_poly.entity_id
_entity_poly.type
_entity_poly.pdbx_seq_one_letter_code
_entity_poly.pdbx_strand_id
1 'polypeptide(L)'
;MVRELAIYLYLKLFSFLFEIAKLFPLQKKIVFCVSFVENTTHLYDELKKNNPNIPCILLADYKTYRFFNDKMITDPVLLFSPKYPLSFLKGIFHLATSQVIVLDNYYGFLSSVSFKENVKKLQIWHANGAIKTFGWNDLSVKDRSKNAKERFAAVYKQFDYIISGSDKMSAIFCEAFSASSQQILNTGIPRTDIFFDKDHMEKIKTSFYKEYPNLKNKKIILYAPTFRENEEESANQIRLDFSYLKDRLEFDYIFLVRLHPSITNQMDFSEYNGFVYNFSDYPILNDLLFITDILITDYSSIPFEFSFLQKPMIFYPYDLDEYRKTRGFWVPYHELVPGPIAYSTEEIVQFIHLSSFKMEKIANFHQEWNTYSIGNSSKNVVQTINSWLTKQ
;
A
#
# COMPACT_ATOMS: atom_id res chain seq x y z
N MET A 1 -5.32 -7.01 30.40
CA MET A 1 -6.73 -7.19 30.82
C MET A 1 -7.62 -6.03 30.38
N VAL A 2 -7.33 -4.77 30.75
CA VAL A 2 -8.15 -3.57 30.39
C VAL A 2 -8.34 -3.41 28.87
N ARG A 3 -7.27 -3.56 28.06
CA ARG A 3 -7.33 -3.45 26.60
C ARG A 3 -8.27 -4.49 25.97
N GLU A 4 -8.22 -5.74 26.42
CA GLU A 4 -9.09 -6.81 25.87
C GLU A 4 -10.57 -6.55 26.24
N LEU A 5 -10.85 -6.06 27.46
CA LEU A 5 -12.20 -5.69 27.87
C LEU A 5 -12.73 -4.53 27.00
N ALA A 6 -11.92 -3.51 26.76
CA ALA A 6 -12.31 -2.38 25.91
C ALA A 6 -12.61 -2.82 24.47
N ILE A 7 -11.79 -3.71 23.90
CA ILE A 7 -12.03 -4.29 22.56
C ILE A 7 -13.35 -5.09 22.58
N TYR A 8 -13.58 -5.90 23.59
CA TYR A 8 -14.79 -6.71 23.71
C TYR A 8 -16.04 -5.83 23.74
N LEU A 9 -16.05 -4.80 24.59
CA LEU A 9 -17.18 -3.87 24.72
C LEU A 9 -17.43 -3.10 23.41
N TYR A 10 -16.36 -2.62 22.77
CA TYR A 10 -16.46 -1.97 21.46
C TYR A 10 -17.09 -2.90 20.41
N LEU A 11 -16.60 -4.12 20.28
CA LEU A 11 -17.12 -5.09 19.31
C LEU A 11 -18.57 -5.49 19.59
N LYS A 12 -18.96 -5.62 20.87
CA LYS A 12 -20.35 -5.88 21.26
C LYS A 12 -21.29 -4.74 20.91
N LEU A 13 -20.88 -3.50 21.19
CA LEU A 13 -21.64 -2.31 20.83
C LEU A 13 -21.76 -2.19 19.30
N PHE A 14 -20.66 -2.39 18.59
CA PHE A 14 -20.63 -2.36 17.12
C PHE A 14 -21.60 -3.40 16.54
N SER A 15 -21.51 -4.64 17.00
CA SER A 15 -22.40 -5.73 16.59
C SER A 15 -23.88 -5.40 16.84
N PHE A 16 -24.20 -4.87 18.01
CA PHE A 16 -25.59 -4.47 18.34
C PHE A 16 -26.13 -3.40 17.38
N LEU A 17 -25.36 -2.35 17.14
CA LEU A 17 -25.74 -1.27 16.21
C LEU A 17 -25.85 -1.78 14.76
N PHE A 18 -24.95 -2.69 14.37
CA PHE A 18 -24.97 -3.31 13.05
C PHE A 18 -26.22 -4.18 12.83
N GLU A 19 -26.61 -5.00 13.82
CA GLU A 19 -27.82 -5.83 13.74
C GLU A 19 -29.10 -4.96 13.64
N ILE A 20 -29.17 -3.81 14.34
CA ILE A 20 -30.26 -2.84 14.16
C ILE A 20 -30.26 -2.29 12.72
N ALA A 21 -29.12 -1.86 12.23
CA ALA A 21 -29.00 -1.32 10.87
C ALA A 21 -29.32 -2.38 9.80
N LYS A 22 -29.02 -3.65 10.08
CA LYS A 22 -29.30 -4.79 9.21
C LYS A 22 -30.81 -5.10 9.06
N LEU A 23 -31.69 -4.52 9.86
CA LEU A 23 -33.14 -4.62 9.67
C LEU A 23 -33.60 -3.90 8.39
N PHE A 24 -32.86 -2.91 7.94
CA PHE A 24 -33.18 -2.17 6.70
C PHE A 24 -32.79 -2.99 5.47
N PRO A 25 -33.51 -2.85 4.32
CA PRO A 25 -33.21 -3.60 3.11
C PRO A 25 -31.81 -3.31 2.55
N LEU A 26 -31.26 -4.27 1.80
CA LEU A 26 -30.05 -4.05 1.01
C LEU A 26 -30.31 -2.99 -0.06
N GLN A 27 -29.31 -2.15 -0.28
CA GLN A 27 -29.32 -1.08 -1.27
C GLN A 27 -28.22 -1.34 -2.28
N LYS A 28 -28.49 -1.05 -3.54
CA LYS A 28 -27.54 -1.14 -4.64
C LYS A 28 -26.50 -0.02 -4.52
N LYS A 29 -25.54 -0.22 -3.64
CA LYS A 29 -24.45 0.72 -3.36
C LYS A 29 -23.19 -0.04 -2.97
N ILE A 30 -22.06 0.66 -3.04
CA ILE A 30 -20.74 0.16 -2.67
C ILE A 30 -20.22 0.95 -1.47
N VAL A 31 -19.70 0.23 -0.47
CA VAL A 31 -19.00 0.85 0.66
C VAL A 31 -17.52 0.49 0.56
N PHE A 32 -16.66 1.51 0.58
CA PHE A 32 -15.22 1.38 0.70
C PHE A 32 -14.80 1.61 2.14
N CYS A 33 -14.12 0.65 2.75
CA CYS A 33 -13.38 0.86 4.01
C CYS A 33 -11.95 1.22 3.64
N VAL A 34 -11.51 2.42 4.01
CA VAL A 34 -10.28 3.01 3.47
C VAL A 34 -9.31 3.39 4.56
N SER A 35 -8.13 2.76 4.52
CA SER A 35 -6.93 3.10 5.29
C SER A 35 -5.77 3.56 4.39
N PHE A 36 -5.83 3.20 3.09
CA PHE A 36 -4.84 3.53 2.06
C PHE A 36 -5.54 4.08 0.82
N VAL A 37 -4.99 5.18 0.29
CA VAL A 37 -5.69 5.92 -0.76
C VAL A 37 -5.49 5.35 -2.18
N GLU A 38 -4.36 4.69 -2.43
CA GLU A 38 -3.88 4.40 -3.79
C GLU A 38 -4.82 3.46 -4.56
N ASN A 39 -5.02 2.21 -4.09
CA ASN A 39 -5.91 1.27 -4.78
C ASN A 39 -7.36 1.76 -4.83
N THR A 40 -7.81 2.35 -3.71
CA THR A 40 -9.18 2.88 -3.61
C THR A 40 -9.42 3.98 -4.62
N THR A 41 -8.47 4.90 -4.81
CA THR A 41 -8.59 6.02 -5.75
C THR A 41 -8.77 5.52 -7.19
N HIS A 42 -7.87 4.64 -7.65
CA HIS A 42 -7.93 4.12 -9.02
C HIS A 42 -9.21 3.32 -9.28
N LEU A 43 -9.61 2.50 -8.31
CA LEU A 43 -10.84 1.73 -8.41
C LEU A 43 -12.09 2.61 -8.39
N TYR A 44 -12.14 3.63 -7.51
CA TYR A 44 -13.25 4.58 -7.43
C TYR A 44 -13.39 5.39 -8.72
N ASP A 45 -12.29 5.94 -9.24
CA ASP A 45 -12.30 6.75 -10.46
C ASP A 45 -12.79 5.91 -11.66
N GLU A 46 -12.28 4.67 -11.82
CA GLU A 46 -12.74 3.78 -12.90
C GLU A 46 -14.21 3.36 -12.72
N LEU A 47 -14.65 3.11 -11.47
CA LEU A 47 -16.03 2.79 -11.18
C LEU A 47 -16.96 3.96 -11.57
N LYS A 48 -16.62 5.20 -11.21
CA LYS A 48 -17.43 6.39 -11.54
C LYS A 48 -17.43 6.70 -13.02
N LYS A 49 -16.35 6.45 -13.72
CA LYS A 49 -16.27 6.57 -15.18
C LYS A 49 -17.25 5.62 -15.88
N ASN A 50 -17.37 4.37 -15.40
CA ASN A 50 -18.24 3.36 -16.00
C ASN A 50 -19.68 3.41 -15.48
N ASN A 51 -19.89 3.79 -14.22
CA ASN A 51 -21.17 3.75 -13.53
C ASN A 51 -21.35 4.99 -12.63
N PRO A 52 -21.54 6.19 -13.20
CA PRO A 52 -21.60 7.44 -12.44
C PRO A 52 -22.73 7.47 -11.39
N ASN A 53 -23.81 6.73 -11.64
CA ASN A 53 -25.01 6.74 -10.80
C ASN A 53 -24.98 5.72 -9.65
N ILE A 54 -23.99 4.83 -9.56
CA ILE A 54 -23.91 3.89 -8.44
C ILE A 54 -23.40 4.66 -7.20
N PRO A 55 -24.20 4.70 -6.11
CA PRO A 55 -23.78 5.36 -4.89
C PRO A 55 -22.56 4.64 -4.29
N CYS A 56 -21.50 5.38 -3.98
CA CYS A 56 -20.34 4.94 -3.25
C CYS A 56 -20.28 5.68 -1.91
N ILE A 57 -19.88 5.00 -0.85
CA ILE A 57 -19.65 5.61 0.46
C ILE A 57 -18.25 5.21 0.91
N LEU A 58 -17.41 6.19 1.24
CA LEU A 58 -16.07 5.95 1.72
C LEU A 58 -16.06 6.09 3.25
N LEU A 59 -15.69 5.02 3.94
CA LEU A 59 -15.48 4.99 5.39
C LEU A 59 -14.00 5.11 5.66
N ALA A 60 -13.56 6.27 6.10
CA ALA A 60 -12.17 6.68 6.15
C ALA A 60 -11.71 6.98 7.59
N ASP A 61 -10.44 6.76 7.87
CA ASP A 61 -9.78 7.37 9.01
C ASP A 61 -9.55 8.88 8.77
N TYR A 62 -8.95 9.58 9.74
CA TYR A 62 -8.76 11.03 9.61
C TYR A 62 -7.83 11.42 8.46
N LYS A 63 -6.77 10.64 8.21
CA LYS A 63 -5.78 10.93 7.16
C LYS A 63 -6.39 10.74 5.77
N THR A 64 -7.03 9.61 5.54
CA THR A 64 -7.67 9.28 4.27
C THR A 64 -8.91 10.13 4.01
N TYR A 65 -9.65 10.51 5.07
CA TYR A 65 -10.76 11.46 4.99
C TYR A 65 -10.31 12.80 4.41
N ARG A 66 -9.21 13.38 4.93
CA ARG A 66 -8.67 14.65 4.40
C ARG A 66 -8.32 14.52 2.93
N PHE A 67 -7.59 13.47 2.54
CA PHE A 67 -7.21 13.24 1.16
C PHE A 67 -8.40 13.23 0.21
N PHE A 68 -9.46 12.46 0.50
CA PHE A 68 -10.63 12.37 -0.38
C PHE A 68 -11.48 13.62 -0.36
N ASN A 69 -11.54 14.33 0.75
CA ASN A 69 -12.22 15.62 0.83
C ASN A 69 -11.51 16.68 -0.01
N ASP A 70 -10.18 16.73 0.03
CA ASP A 70 -9.37 17.65 -0.77
C ASP A 70 -9.45 17.30 -2.27
N LYS A 71 -9.59 16.01 -2.62
CA LYS A 71 -9.85 15.54 -3.99
C LYS A 71 -11.24 15.92 -4.52
N MET A 72 -12.13 16.44 -3.68
CA MET A 72 -13.50 16.87 -4.03
C MET A 72 -14.32 15.77 -4.72
N ILE A 73 -14.26 14.53 -4.22
CA ILE A 73 -15.10 13.46 -4.74
C ILE A 73 -16.59 13.74 -4.46
N THR A 74 -17.45 13.28 -5.37
CA THR A 74 -18.89 13.60 -5.31
C THR A 74 -19.67 12.76 -4.31
N ASP A 75 -19.17 11.59 -3.96
CA ASP A 75 -19.82 10.67 -3.02
C ASP A 75 -19.46 10.98 -1.55
N PRO A 76 -20.30 10.57 -0.58
CA PRO A 76 -20.02 10.81 0.83
C PRO A 76 -18.73 10.14 1.33
N VAL A 77 -17.87 10.95 1.99
CA VAL A 77 -16.74 10.47 2.78
C VAL A 77 -17.10 10.63 4.26
N LEU A 78 -17.06 9.54 5.01
CA LEU A 78 -17.45 9.50 6.42
C LEU A 78 -16.25 9.17 7.29
N LEU A 79 -16.00 10.00 8.32
CA LEU A 79 -15.04 9.67 9.38
C LEU A 79 -15.55 8.45 10.17
N PHE A 80 -14.89 7.29 9.97
CA PHE A 80 -15.32 6.03 10.56
C PHE A 80 -14.58 5.73 11.86
N SER A 81 -14.90 6.51 12.89
CA SER A 81 -14.33 6.38 14.22
C SER A 81 -15.37 6.72 15.29
N PRO A 82 -15.39 6.01 16.45
CA PRO A 82 -16.26 6.35 17.59
C PRO A 82 -16.11 7.78 18.10
N LYS A 83 -14.99 8.44 17.81
CA LYS A 83 -14.77 9.86 18.12
C LYS A 83 -15.75 10.79 17.40
N TYR A 84 -16.36 10.32 16.30
CA TYR A 84 -17.32 11.06 15.48
C TYR A 84 -18.64 10.28 15.41
N PRO A 85 -19.45 10.27 16.50
CA PRO A 85 -20.53 9.32 16.70
C PRO A 85 -21.58 9.33 15.59
N LEU A 86 -22.00 10.48 15.10
CA LEU A 86 -23.00 10.58 14.02
C LEU A 86 -22.46 10.02 12.70
N SER A 87 -21.21 10.33 12.34
CA SER A 87 -20.55 9.81 11.14
C SER A 87 -20.33 8.30 11.26
N PHE A 88 -19.95 7.84 12.45
CA PHE A 88 -19.74 6.44 12.75
C PHE A 88 -21.03 5.62 12.63
N LEU A 89 -22.15 6.11 13.19
CA LEU A 89 -23.48 5.46 13.09
C LEU A 89 -23.95 5.41 11.64
N LYS A 90 -23.80 6.49 10.85
CA LYS A 90 -24.07 6.52 9.42
C LYS A 90 -23.23 5.46 8.69
N GLY A 91 -21.92 5.34 9.02
CA GLY A 91 -21.02 4.35 8.44
C GLY A 91 -21.49 2.92 8.73
N ILE A 92 -21.91 2.60 9.96
CA ILE A 92 -22.47 1.30 10.33
C ILE A 92 -23.73 1.00 9.52
N PHE A 93 -24.64 1.99 9.38
CA PHE A 93 -25.84 1.84 8.56
C PHE A 93 -25.50 1.53 7.09
N HIS A 94 -24.54 2.25 6.52
CA HIS A 94 -24.14 2.00 5.14
C HIS A 94 -23.47 0.62 4.98
N LEU A 95 -22.61 0.20 5.91
CA LEU A 95 -22.04 -1.16 5.91
C LEU A 95 -23.11 -2.26 5.94
N ALA A 96 -24.10 -2.12 6.83
CA ALA A 96 -25.14 -3.14 7.02
C ALA A 96 -26.13 -3.24 5.85
N THR A 97 -26.23 -2.20 5.03
CA THR A 97 -27.20 -2.08 3.95
C THR A 97 -26.61 -2.03 2.55
N SER A 98 -25.29 -2.21 2.38
CA SER A 98 -24.64 -2.22 1.06
C SER A 98 -24.57 -3.63 0.47
N GLN A 99 -24.62 -3.74 -0.87
CA GLN A 99 -24.45 -5.00 -1.59
C GLN A 99 -22.97 -5.38 -1.77
N VAL A 100 -22.10 -4.39 -1.89
CA VAL A 100 -20.65 -4.61 -2.07
C VAL A 100 -19.89 -3.80 -1.03
N ILE A 101 -18.92 -4.45 -0.41
CA ILE A 101 -17.97 -3.85 0.52
C ILE A 101 -16.56 -4.08 -0.01
N VAL A 102 -15.82 -3.01 -0.19
CA VAL A 102 -14.43 -3.02 -0.62
C VAL A 102 -13.56 -2.71 0.59
N LEU A 103 -12.55 -3.52 0.83
CA LEU A 103 -11.67 -3.47 1.99
C LEU A 103 -10.21 -3.36 1.51
N ASP A 104 -9.45 -2.42 2.03
CA ASP A 104 -8.03 -2.27 1.68
C ASP A 104 -7.06 -2.74 2.78
N ASN A 105 -7.61 -3.10 3.95
CA ASN A 105 -6.83 -3.46 5.12
C ASN A 105 -7.55 -4.50 5.99
N TYR A 106 -6.94 -4.83 7.14
CA TYR A 106 -7.56 -5.58 8.23
C TYR A 106 -8.46 -4.67 9.06
N TYR A 107 -9.74 -4.98 9.15
CA TYR A 107 -10.71 -4.23 9.95
C TYR A 107 -11.28 -5.09 11.07
N GLY A 108 -10.87 -4.85 12.32
CA GLY A 108 -11.21 -5.67 13.48
C GLY A 108 -12.72 -5.79 13.74
N PHE A 109 -13.55 -4.79 13.37
CA PHE A 109 -15.00 -4.83 13.53
C PHE A 109 -15.67 -5.96 12.73
N LEU A 110 -15.06 -6.42 11.64
CA LEU A 110 -15.57 -7.52 10.84
C LEU A 110 -15.67 -8.84 11.64
N SER A 111 -14.88 -8.99 12.70
CA SER A 111 -14.94 -10.17 13.57
C SER A 111 -16.24 -10.29 14.36
N SER A 112 -17.03 -9.21 14.47
CA SER A 112 -18.21 -9.15 15.34
C SER A 112 -19.53 -9.04 14.60
N VAL A 113 -19.52 -9.08 13.26
CA VAL A 113 -20.72 -8.91 12.44
C VAL A 113 -20.93 -10.05 11.45
N SER A 114 -22.18 -10.30 11.10
CA SER A 114 -22.57 -11.18 10.00
C SER A 114 -23.38 -10.42 8.99
N PHE A 115 -22.92 -10.38 7.76
CA PHE A 115 -23.63 -9.68 6.67
C PHE A 115 -24.82 -10.49 6.19
N LYS A 116 -25.74 -9.83 5.50
CA LYS A 116 -26.84 -10.50 4.80
C LYS A 116 -26.32 -11.39 3.68
N GLU A 117 -27.13 -12.34 3.27
CA GLU A 117 -26.89 -13.10 2.05
C GLU A 117 -26.73 -12.15 0.85
N ASN A 118 -25.93 -12.55 -0.11
CA ASN A 118 -25.62 -11.78 -1.33
C ASN A 118 -24.74 -10.52 -1.14
N VAL A 119 -24.36 -10.13 0.08
CA VAL A 119 -23.34 -9.08 0.26
C VAL A 119 -21.97 -9.66 -0.13
N LYS A 120 -21.24 -8.96 -1.01
CA LYS A 120 -19.91 -9.34 -1.44
C LYS A 120 -18.84 -8.48 -0.77
N LYS A 121 -17.83 -9.12 -0.17
CA LYS A 121 -16.73 -8.45 0.53
C LYS A 121 -15.44 -8.71 -0.24
N LEU A 122 -14.92 -7.66 -0.87
CA LEU A 122 -13.73 -7.67 -1.72
C LEU A 122 -12.55 -7.04 -0.99
N GLN A 123 -11.50 -7.82 -0.75
CA GLN A 123 -10.22 -7.31 -0.28
C GLN A 123 -9.37 -6.85 -1.47
N ILE A 124 -8.98 -5.58 -1.48
CA ILE A 124 -8.13 -5.01 -2.53
C ILE A 124 -6.68 -4.78 -2.08
N TRP A 125 -6.39 -5.03 -0.81
CA TRP A 125 -5.08 -4.85 -0.18
C TRP A 125 -4.48 -3.45 -0.44
N HIS A 126 -3.26 -3.22 0.04
CA HIS A 126 -2.60 -1.91 -0.02
C HIS A 126 -1.15 -1.97 -0.52
N ALA A 127 -0.71 -3.13 -0.99
CA ALA A 127 0.62 -3.33 -1.55
C ALA A 127 0.55 -4.22 -2.80
N ASN A 128 1.42 -3.97 -3.75
CA ASN A 128 1.46 -4.72 -5.00
C ASN A 128 2.19 -6.07 -4.86
N GLY A 129 3.10 -6.18 -3.91
CA GLY A 129 3.81 -7.40 -3.57
C GLY A 129 4.22 -7.42 -2.10
N ALA A 130 4.92 -8.46 -1.67
CA ALA A 130 5.27 -8.67 -0.27
C ALA A 130 6.70 -9.19 -0.09
N ILE A 131 7.51 -8.44 0.65
CA ILE A 131 8.80 -8.88 1.17
C ILE A 131 8.61 -9.53 2.55
N LYS A 132 7.95 -8.80 3.45
CA LYS A 132 7.70 -9.18 4.86
C LYS A 132 6.51 -10.12 4.99
N THR A 133 6.57 -11.03 5.94
CA THR A 133 5.42 -11.84 6.30
C THR A 133 4.33 -10.98 6.95
N PHE A 134 3.09 -11.34 6.71
CA PHE A 134 1.91 -10.69 7.29
C PHE A 134 0.79 -11.73 7.49
N GLY A 135 -0.32 -11.29 8.05
CA GLY A 135 -1.45 -12.18 8.28
C GLY A 135 -1.11 -13.25 9.32
N TRP A 136 -1.45 -14.50 9.06
CA TRP A 136 -1.15 -15.62 9.92
C TRP A 136 0.35 -15.94 10.02
N ASN A 137 1.13 -15.53 9.04
CA ASN A 137 2.59 -15.73 8.99
C ASN A 137 3.39 -14.58 9.64
N ASP A 138 2.70 -13.52 10.13
CA ASP A 138 3.35 -12.48 10.93
C ASP A 138 3.87 -13.08 12.24
N LEU A 139 5.15 -12.86 12.54
CA LEU A 139 5.83 -13.46 13.69
C LEU A 139 5.15 -13.10 15.02
N SER A 140 4.57 -11.89 15.13
CA SER A 140 3.84 -11.43 16.33
C SER A 140 2.57 -12.25 16.64
N VAL A 141 2.07 -13.03 15.68
CA VAL A 141 0.87 -13.87 15.89
C VAL A 141 1.11 -14.94 16.95
N LYS A 142 2.35 -15.41 17.11
CA LYS A 142 2.69 -16.42 18.13
C LYS A 142 2.33 -15.94 19.53
N ASP A 143 2.57 -14.66 19.81
CA ASP A 143 2.41 -14.02 21.13
C ASP A 143 1.01 -13.48 21.39
N ARG A 144 0.09 -13.57 20.41
CA ARG A 144 -1.29 -13.11 20.56
C ARG A 144 -2.10 -14.03 21.46
N SER A 145 -2.97 -13.44 22.29
CA SER A 145 -3.93 -14.17 23.09
C SER A 145 -4.86 -15.04 22.22
N LYS A 146 -5.44 -16.09 22.81
CA LYS A 146 -6.44 -16.94 22.13
C LYS A 146 -7.57 -16.11 21.52
N ASN A 147 -8.15 -15.18 22.29
CA ASN A 147 -9.23 -14.32 21.81
C ASN A 147 -8.79 -13.43 20.64
N ALA A 148 -7.54 -12.94 20.66
CA ALA A 148 -7.01 -12.17 19.54
C ALA A 148 -6.85 -13.02 18.29
N LYS A 149 -6.40 -14.27 18.40
CA LYS A 149 -6.31 -15.25 17.28
C LYS A 149 -7.70 -15.58 16.72
N GLU A 150 -8.70 -15.79 17.60
CA GLU A 150 -10.09 -16.04 17.17
C GLU A 150 -10.67 -14.86 16.40
N ARG A 151 -10.46 -13.62 16.88
CA ARG A 151 -10.85 -12.40 16.14
C ARG A 151 -10.15 -12.29 14.79
N PHE A 152 -8.88 -12.65 14.75
CA PHE A 152 -8.06 -12.64 13.53
C PHE A 152 -8.63 -13.60 12.47
N ALA A 153 -8.92 -14.83 12.88
CA ALA A 153 -9.59 -15.82 12.04
C ALA A 153 -10.95 -15.34 11.54
N ALA A 154 -11.75 -14.75 12.44
CA ALA A 154 -13.09 -14.28 12.10
C ALA A 154 -13.08 -13.14 11.08
N VAL A 155 -12.07 -12.24 11.10
CA VAL A 155 -11.91 -11.17 10.10
C VAL A 155 -11.56 -11.75 8.75
N TYR A 156 -10.56 -12.63 8.66
CA TYR A 156 -10.14 -13.21 7.37
C TYR A 156 -11.23 -14.06 6.72
N LYS A 157 -12.03 -14.74 7.52
CA LYS A 157 -13.21 -15.49 7.04
C LYS A 157 -14.26 -14.59 6.36
N GLN A 158 -14.23 -13.29 6.61
CA GLN A 158 -15.15 -12.35 5.96
C GLN A 158 -14.76 -12.00 4.51
N PHE A 159 -13.54 -12.27 4.08
CA PHE A 159 -13.13 -11.97 2.72
C PHE A 159 -13.75 -12.99 1.75
N ASP A 160 -14.74 -12.55 0.95
CA ASP A 160 -15.31 -13.43 -0.08
C ASP A 160 -14.37 -13.52 -1.27
N TYR A 161 -13.72 -12.41 -1.62
CA TYR A 161 -12.77 -12.31 -2.72
C TYR A 161 -11.57 -11.43 -2.35
N ILE A 162 -10.43 -11.72 -2.97
CA ILE A 162 -9.16 -11.00 -2.80
C ILE A 162 -8.56 -10.78 -4.18
N ILE A 163 -8.26 -9.54 -4.57
CA ILE A 163 -7.58 -9.26 -5.84
C ILE A 163 -6.09 -9.59 -5.75
N SER A 164 -5.53 -10.05 -6.84
CA SER A 164 -4.10 -10.35 -6.93
C SER A 164 -3.49 -9.91 -8.25
N GLY A 165 -2.22 -9.47 -8.19
CA GLY A 165 -1.41 -9.07 -9.34
C GLY A 165 -0.57 -10.21 -9.91
N SER A 166 -0.42 -11.36 -9.21
CA SER A 166 0.42 -12.47 -9.63
C SER A 166 0.08 -13.76 -8.90
N ASP A 167 0.55 -14.89 -9.44
CA ASP A 167 0.43 -16.20 -8.78
C ASP A 167 1.23 -16.24 -7.46
N LYS A 168 2.39 -15.59 -7.41
CA LYS A 168 3.18 -15.48 -6.18
C LYS A 168 2.40 -14.79 -5.07
N MET A 169 1.77 -13.65 -5.38
CA MET A 169 0.98 -12.93 -4.39
C MET A 169 -0.31 -13.68 -4.03
N SER A 170 -0.89 -14.41 -4.99
CA SER A 170 -2.06 -15.29 -4.76
C SER A 170 -1.75 -16.39 -3.73
N ALA A 171 -0.60 -17.05 -3.87
CA ALA A 171 -0.15 -18.05 -2.91
C ALA A 171 0.07 -17.44 -1.51
N ILE A 172 0.71 -16.27 -1.45
CA ILE A 172 0.90 -15.53 -0.20
C ILE A 172 -0.43 -15.20 0.47
N PHE A 173 -1.44 -14.72 -0.26
CA PHE A 173 -2.75 -14.44 0.30
C PHE A 173 -3.46 -15.69 0.82
N CYS A 174 -3.34 -16.83 0.11
CA CYS A 174 -3.89 -18.09 0.59
C CYS A 174 -3.30 -18.48 1.95
N GLU A 175 -1.99 -18.34 2.14
CA GLU A 175 -1.33 -18.62 3.41
C GLU A 175 -1.65 -17.55 4.48
N ALA A 176 -1.46 -16.27 4.13
CA ALA A 176 -1.60 -15.16 5.07
C ALA A 176 -3.01 -15.01 5.64
N PHE A 177 -4.03 -15.30 4.86
CA PHE A 177 -5.44 -15.12 5.25
C PHE A 177 -6.19 -16.44 5.43
N SER A 178 -5.53 -17.59 5.26
CA SER A 178 -6.17 -18.91 5.19
C SER A 178 -7.30 -18.95 4.16
N ALA A 179 -7.07 -18.30 3.02
CA ALA A 179 -8.02 -18.21 1.93
C ALA A 179 -7.85 -19.40 0.96
N SER A 180 -8.92 -19.78 0.28
CA SER A 180 -8.86 -20.74 -0.83
C SER A 180 -8.49 -20.04 -2.14
N SER A 181 -7.92 -20.79 -3.09
CA SER A 181 -7.61 -20.25 -4.44
C SER A 181 -8.86 -19.75 -5.19
N GLN A 182 -10.03 -20.26 -4.86
CA GLN A 182 -11.31 -19.82 -5.44
C GLN A 182 -11.72 -18.41 -5.01
N GLN A 183 -11.17 -17.90 -3.91
CA GLN A 183 -11.40 -16.54 -3.43
C GLN A 183 -10.47 -15.54 -4.11
N ILE A 184 -9.42 -16.00 -4.78
CA ILE A 184 -8.47 -15.13 -5.45
C ILE A 184 -9.00 -14.71 -6.82
N LEU A 185 -8.96 -13.40 -7.08
CA LEU A 185 -9.30 -12.81 -8.37
C LEU A 185 -8.02 -12.25 -9.02
N ASN A 186 -7.57 -12.90 -10.06
CA ASN A 186 -6.37 -12.52 -10.82
C ASN A 186 -6.70 -11.32 -11.76
N THR A 187 -7.06 -10.20 -11.16
CA THR A 187 -7.48 -8.98 -11.88
C THR A 187 -6.34 -8.02 -12.19
N GLY A 188 -5.17 -8.23 -11.59
CA GLY A 188 -4.16 -7.19 -11.42
C GLY A 188 -4.53 -6.24 -10.27
N ILE A 189 -3.64 -5.31 -9.98
CA ILE A 189 -3.75 -4.35 -8.87
C ILE A 189 -4.09 -2.95 -9.42
N PRO A 190 -5.21 -2.31 -9.02
CA PRO A 190 -5.69 -1.04 -9.60
C PRO A 190 -4.64 0.08 -9.67
N ARG A 191 -3.86 0.29 -8.61
CA ARG A 191 -2.84 1.35 -8.55
C ARG A 191 -1.70 1.17 -9.56
N THR A 192 -1.56 -0.01 -10.17
CA THR A 192 -0.51 -0.25 -11.16
C THR A 192 -0.90 0.21 -12.56
N ASP A 193 -2.17 0.49 -12.82
CA ASP A 193 -2.63 0.92 -14.15
C ASP A 193 -1.98 2.22 -14.61
N ILE A 194 -1.58 3.09 -13.65
CA ILE A 194 -0.90 4.36 -13.91
C ILE A 194 0.44 4.20 -14.65
N PHE A 195 1.12 3.06 -14.50
CA PHE A 195 2.39 2.78 -15.18
C PHE A 195 2.22 2.47 -16.68
N PHE A 196 0.99 2.34 -17.16
CA PHE A 196 0.64 2.16 -18.57
C PHE A 196 0.09 3.44 -19.21
N ASP A 197 -0.19 4.48 -18.44
CA ASP A 197 -0.63 5.79 -18.92
C ASP A 197 0.57 6.71 -19.19
N LYS A 198 1.12 6.61 -20.40
CA LYS A 198 2.29 7.39 -20.83
C LYS A 198 2.04 8.90 -20.80
N ASP A 199 0.84 9.33 -21.17
CA ASP A 199 0.48 10.75 -21.18
C ASP A 199 0.43 11.31 -19.76
N HIS A 200 -0.11 10.54 -18.82
CA HIS A 200 -0.10 10.91 -17.41
C HIS A 200 1.33 10.99 -16.86
N MET A 201 2.16 9.97 -17.12
CA MET A 201 3.57 9.98 -16.70
C MET A 201 4.34 11.21 -17.21
N GLU A 202 4.17 11.57 -18.49
CA GLU A 202 4.82 12.75 -19.06
C GLU A 202 4.28 14.08 -18.49
N LYS A 203 2.99 14.15 -18.17
CA LYS A 203 2.41 15.31 -17.47
C LYS A 203 3.02 15.48 -16.07
N ILE A 204 3.16 14.37 -15.32
CA ILE A 204 3.79 14.39 -13.99
C ILE A 204 5.24 14.88 -14.09
N LYS A 205 6.05 14.30 -14.99
CA LYS A 205 7.43 14.72 -15.21
C LYS A 205 7.54 16.20 -15.57
N THR A 206 6.69 16.65 -16.47
CA THR A 206 6.66 18.06 -16.90
C THR A 206 6.31 19.00 -15.74
N SER A 207 5.30 18.66 -14.96
CA SER A 207 4.88 19.43 -13.78
C SER A 207 5.97 19.44 -12.71
N PHE A 208 6.59 18.28 -12.44
CA PHE A 208 7.66 18.15 -11.48
C PHE A 208 8.86 19.05 -11.85
N TYR A 209 9.36 18.97 -13.09
CA TYR A 209 10.51 19.79 -13.50
C TYR A 209 10.16 21.27 -13.72
N LYS A 210 8.88 21.62 -13.83
CA LYS A 210 8.44 23.02 -13.77
C LYS A 210 8.52 23.57 -12.35
N GLU A 211 8.17 22.75 -11.35
CA GLU A 211 8.24 23.11 -9.93
C GLU A 211 9.69 23.08 -9.40
N TYR A 212 10.47 22.09 -9.87
CA TYR A 212 11.86 21.85 -9.44
C TYR A 212 12.84 21.93 -10.63
N PRO A 213 13.02 23.10 -11.30
CA PRO A 213 13.80 23.22 -12.54
C PRO A 213 15.29 22.88 -12.37
N ASN A 214 15.85 23.08 -11.18
CA ASN A 214 17.22 22.76 -10.82
C ASN A 214 17.52 21.25 -10.77
N LEU A 215 16.50 20.41 -10.74
CA LEU A 215 16.67 18.94 -10.72
C LEU A 215 16.71 18.32 -12.13
N LYS A 216 16.40 19.09 -13.19
CA LYS A 216 16.20 18.58 -14.55
C LYS A 216 17.46 18.03 -15.22
N ASN A 217 18.64 18.52 -14.85
CA ASN A 217 19.89 18.27 -15.59
C ASN A 217 20.74 17.16 -15.02
N LYS A 218 20.25 16.44 -13.99
CA LYS A 218 20.96 15.35 -13.33
C LYS A 218 20.06 14.12 -13.20
N LYS A 219 20.66 12.96 -13.09
CA LYS A 219 19.93 11.73 -12.80
C LYS A 219 19.46 11.73 -11.36
N ILE A 220 18.27 11.20 -11.14
CA ILE A 220 17.64 11.18 -9.82
C ILE A 220 17.78 9.81 -9.17
N ILE A 221 18.36 9.78 -7.99
CA ILE A 221 18.37 8.62 -7.09
C ILE A 221 17.32 8.85 -6.01
N LEU A 222 16.35 7.95 -5.92
CA LEU A 222 15.38 7.96 -4.82
C LEU A 222 15.82 7.01 -3.73
N TYR A 223 16.08 7.53 -2.53
CA TYR A 223 16.31 6.73 -1.33
C TYR A 223 15.02 6.68 -0.51
N ALA A 224 14.42 5.50 -0.44
CA ALA A 224 13.14 5.26 0.23
C ALA A 224 13.23 4.04 1.17
N PRO A 225 13.83 4.19 2.37
CA PRO A 225 13.95 3.11 3.33
C PRO A 225 12.62 2.81 4.02
N THR A 226 12.48 1.57 4.50
CA THR A 226 11.36 1.16 5.35
C THR A 226 11.47 1.77 6.74
N PHE A 227 10.36 2.24 7.28
CA PHE A 227 10.26 2.76 8.65
C PHE A 227 10.60 1.70 9.70
N ARG A 228 11.34 2.11 10.74
CA ARG A 228 11.63 1.31 11.94
C ARG A 228 10.78 1.84 13.09
N GLU A 229 10.12 0.94 13.82
CA GLU A 229 9.16 1.29 14.89
C GLU A 229 9.85 1.67 16.22
N ASN A 230 11.10 1.27 16.43
CA ASN A 230 11.84 1.57 17.65
C ASN A 230 12.39 2.99 17.60
N GLU A 231 12.25 3.77 18.69
CA GLU A 231 12.69 5.17 18.75
C GLU A 231 14.19 5.33 18.51
N GLU A 232 15.03 4.44 19.07
CA GLU A 232 16.47 4.44 18.86
C GLU A 232 16.86 4.13 17.41
N GLU A 233 16.13 3.23 16.75
CA GLU A 233 16.30 2.92 15.34
C GLU A 233 15.72 4.03 14.45
N SER A 234 14.67 4.72 14.89
CA SER A 234 14.04 5.83 14.16
C SER A 234 14.97 7.04 14.05
N ALA A 235 15.70 7.37 15.10
CA ALA A 235 16.68 8.46 15.10
C ALA A 235 17.88 8.19 14.18
N ASN A 236 18.18 6.90 13.90
CA ASN A 236 19.30 6.44 13.09
C ASN A 236 18.87 5.79 11.75
N GLN A 237 17.70 6.11 11.22
CA GLN A 237 17.18 5.46 10.01
C GLN A 237 17.98 5.75 8.75
N ILE A 238 18.75 6.84 8.71
CA ILE A 238 19.61 7.14 7.59
C ILE A 238 21.02 6.64 7.94
N ARG A 239 21.42 5.57 7.27
CA ARG A 239 22.75 4.97 7.38
C ARG A 239 23.66 5.31 6.17
N LEU A 240 23.16 6.15 5.25
CA LEU A 240 23.96 6.62 4.13
C LEU A 240 24.88 7.76 4.56
N ASP A 241 26.15 7.66 4.20
CA ASP A 241 27.10 8.76 4.29
C ASP A 241 26.91 9.71 3.10
N PHE A 242 26.14 10.79 3.31
CA PHE A 242 25.85 11.76 2.25
C PHE A 242 27.07 12.61 1.88
N SER A 243 28.06 12.79 2.77
CA SER A 243 29.32 13.45 2.43
C SER A 243 30.08 12.63 1.41
N TYR A 244 30.22 11.33 1.69
CA TYR A 244 30.87 10.39 0.78
C TYR A 244 30.16 10.27 -0.57
N LEU A 245 28.82 10.25 -0.57
CA LEU A 245 28.00 10.22 -1.80
C LEU A 245 28.16 11.51 -2.61
N LYS A 246 28.12 12.66 -1.96
CA LYS A 246 28.24 13.96 -2.60
C LYS A 246 29.59 14.09 -3.34
N ASP A 247 30.68 13.81 -2.66
CA ASP A 247 32.04 13.90 -3.23
C ASP A 247 32.21 13.09 -4.53
N ARG A 248 31.41 12.03 -4.72
CA ARG A 248 31.57 11.06 -5.81
C ARG A 248 30.49 11.11 -6.87
N LEU A 249 29.30 11.62 -6.53
CA LEU A 249 28.13 11.53 -7.39
C LEU A 249 27.48 12.87 -7.73
N GLU A 250 27.85 13.98 -7.09
CA GLU A 250 27.16 15.26 -7.23
C GLU A 250 27.16 15.84 -8.66
N PHE A 251 28.11 15.44 -9.49
CA PHE A 251 28.16 15.92 -10.88
C PHE A 251 26.99 15.38 -11.71
N ASP A 252 26.67 14.10 -11.57
CA ASP A 252 25.75 13.39 -12.43
C ASP A 252 24.40 13.10 -11.76
N TYR A 253 24.36 13.12 -10.42
CA TYR A 253 23.22 12.64 -9.65
C TYR A 253 22.73 13.63 -8.60
N ILE A 254 21.46 13.48 -8.24
CA ILE A 254 20.77 14.12 -7.12
C ILE A 254 20.09 13.03 -6.30
N PHE A 255 20.11 13.16 -4.98
CA PHE A 255 19.36 12.30 -4.08
C PHE A 255 18.04 12.95 -3.66
N LEU A 256 16.94 12.26 -3.92
CA LEU A 256 15.65 12.51 -3.27
C LEU A 256 15.51 11.53 -2.11
N VAL A 257 15.31 12.05 -0.92
CA VAL A 257 15.12 11.24 0.29
C VAL A 257 13.64 11.24 0.65
N ARG A 258 13.04 10.04 0.73
CA ARG A 258 11.66 9.86 1.14
C ARG A 258 11.57 8.98 2.38
N LEU A 259 11.48 9.61 3.52
CA LEU A 259 11.32 8.95 4.81
C LEU A 259 9.83 8.82 5.18
N HIS A 260 9.57 8.04 6.21
CA HIS A 260 8.23 7.99 6.77
C HIS A 260 7.88 9.33 7.46
N PRO A 261 6.63 9.84 7.36
CA PRO A 261 6.25 11.14 7.93
C PRO A 261 6.54 11.32 9.43
N SER A 262 6.59 10.25 10.21
CA SER A 262 6.89 10.32 11.65
C SER A 262 8.31 10.76 11.98
N ILE A 263 9.26 10.75 11.02
CA ILE A 263 10.67 11.10 11.25
C ILE A 263 11.14 12.30 10.42
N THR A 264 10.29 12.83 9.57
CA THR A 264 10.63 13.89 8.61
C THR A 264 11.18 15.16 9.28
N ASN A 265 10.63 15.52 10.45
CA ASN A 265 10.98 16.74 11.17
C ASN A 265 12.31 16.66 11.95
N GLN A 266 12.98 15.50 11.94
CA GLN A 266 14.22 15.28 12.71
C GLN A 266 15.48 15.34 11.85
N MET A 267 15.34 15.46 10.50
CA MET A 267 16.44 15.37 9.56
C MET A 267 16.71 16.70 8.87
N ASP A 268 17.93 17.20 9.05
CA ASP A 268 18.47 18.37 8.35
C ASP A 268 19.46 17.93 7.27
N PHE A 269 19.18 18.31 6.03
CA PHE A 269 20.05 18.06 4.88
C PHE A 269 20.71 19.34 4.35
N SER A 270 20.74 20.42 5.13
CA SER A 270 21.26 21.73 4.72
C SER A 270 22.74 21.69 4.31
N GLU A 271 23.54 20.82 4.94
CA GLU A 271 24.95 20.61 4.57
C GLU A 271 25.13 20.05 3.15
N TYR A 272 24.10 19.34 2.64
CA TYR A 272 24.12 18.68 1.32
C TYR A 272 23.28 19.45 0.29
N ASN A 273 23.06 20.73 0.52
CA ASN A 273 22.26 21.57 -0.38
C ASN A 273 22.76 21.49 -1.84
N GLY A 274 21.84 21.36 -2.77
CA GLY A 274 22.13 21.15 -4.19
C GLY A 274 22.37 19.69 -4.60
N PHE A 275 22.48 18.76 -3.64
CA PHE A 275 22.69 17.33 -3.87
C PHE A 275 21.60 16.45 -3.23
N VAL A 276 21.21 16.73 -1.97
CA VAL A 276 20.17 15.98 -1.25
C VAL A 276 18.94 16.85 -1.05
N TYR A 277 17.79 16.32 -1.37
CA TYR A 277 16.48 16.97 -1.21
C TYR A 277 15.52 16.09 -0.44
N ASN A 278 14.86 16.66 0.58
CA ASN A 278 13.84 15.96 1.36
C ASN A 278 12.49 16.00 0.64
N PHE A 279 12.01 14.84 0.19
CA PHE A 279 10.72 14.63 -0.47
C PHE A 279 9.78 13.74 0.35
N SER A 280 9.99 13.66 1.67
CA SER A 280 9.20 12.81 2.56
C SER A 280 7.72 13.23 2.60
N ASP A 281 7.44 14.51 2.49
CA ASP A 281 6.08 15.05 2.48
C ASP A 281 5.45 15.11 1.07
N TYR A 282 6.16 14.65 0.03
CA TYR A 282 5.60 14.62 -1.32
C TYR A 282 4.36 13.70 -1.37
N PRO A 283 3.20 14.17 -1.87
CA PRO A 283 1.91 13.51 -1.62
C PRO A 283 1.81 12.10 -2.20
N ILE A 284 2.30 11.92 -3.44
CA ILE A 284 2.09 10.68 -4.22
C ILE A 284 3.44 10.05 -4.54
N LEU A 285 3.70 8.88 -3.95
CA LEU A 285 4.96 8.17 -4.17
C LEU A 285 5.19 7.84 -5.64
N ASN A 286 4.17 7.36 -6.34
CA ASN A 286 4.29 6.93 -7.73
C ASN A 286 4.77 8.06 -8.67
N ASP A 287 4.42 9.31 -8.37
CA ASP A 287 4.91 10.46 -9.14
C ASP A 287 6.43 10.61 -9.03
N LEU A 288 6.99 10.35 -7.83
CA LEU A 288 8.45 10.32 -7.63
C LEU A 288 9.10 9.15 -8.38
N LEU A 289 8.43 8.00 -8.48
CA LEU A 289 8.97 6.86 -9.21
C LEU A 289 9.17 7.19 -10.70
N PHE A 290 8.26 7.97 -11.31
CA PHE A 290 8.36 8.32 -12.74
C PHE A 290 9.60 9.13 -13.07
N ILE A 291 10.06 9.98 -12.15
CA ILE A 291 11.25 10.83 -12.32
C ILE A 291 12.53 10.18 -11.79
N THR A 292 12.43 9.05 -11.11
CA THR A 292 13.58 8.34 -10.52
C THR A 292 14.33 7.53 -11.59
N ASP A 293 15.66 7.62 -11.60
CA ASP A 293 16.54 6.82 -12.46
C ASP A 293 17.10 5.59 -11.74
N ILE A 294 17.39 5.71 -10.44
CA ILE A 294 17.85 4.59 -9.59
C ILE A 294 17.07 4.62 -8.28
N LEU A 295 16.51 3.48 -7.89
CA LEU A 295 15.87 3.31 -6.59
C LEU A 295 16.85 2.68 -5.60
N ILE A 296 17.04 3.29 -4.43
CA ILE A 296 17.70 2.67 -3.27
C ILE A 296 16.66 2.45 -2.18
N THR A 297 16.47 1.21 -1.76
CA THR A 297 15.49 0.83 -0.74
C THR A 297 15.96 -0.42 0.02
N ASP A 298 15.12 -0.92 0.93
CA ASP A 298 15.41 -2.11 1.72
C ASP A 298 14.25 -3.13 1.71
N TYR A 299 13.31 -3.07 2.67
CA TYR A 299 12.22 -4.05 2.83
C TYR A 299 10.86 -3.52 2.39
N SER A 300 10.85 -2.44 1.61
CA SER A 300 9.65 -1.80 1.11
C SER A 300 8.99 -2.58 -0.02
N SER A 301 7.69 -2.36 -0.24
CA SER A 301 6.98 -2.85 -1.42
C SER A 301 7.20 -2.01 -2.68
N ILE A 302 7.91 -0.89 -2.60
CA ILE A 302 8.19 0.02 -3.73
C ILE A 302 8.83 -0.69 -4.94
N PRO A 303 9.77 -1.64 -4.79
CA PRO A 303 10.36 -2.36 -5.90
C PRO A 303 9.36 -3.04 -6.84
N PHE A 304 8.22 -3.48 -6.31
CA PHE A 304 7.18 -4.15 -7.12
C PHE A 304 6.54 -3.17 -8.10
N GLU A 305 6.25 -1.93 -7.68
CA GLU A 305 5.79 -0.86 -8.56
C GLU A 305 6.91 -0.32 -9.43
N PHE A 306 8.10 -0.08 -8.88
CA PHE A 306 9.22 0.46 -9.65
C PHE A 306 9.67 -0.46 -10.79
N SER A 307 9.46 -1.77 -10.65
CA SER A 307 9.77 -2.76 -11.69
C SER A 307 9.02 -2.54 -13.01
N PHE A 308 7.86 -1.87 -13.01
CA PHE A 308 7.16 -1.48 -14.25
C PHE A 308 7.99 -0.54 -15.12
N LEU A 309 8.84 0.26 -14.51
CA LEU A 309 9.69 1.23 -15.21
C LEU A 309 10.97 0.61 -15.78
N GLN A 310 11.27 -0.65 -15.43
CA GLN A 310 12.47 -1.37 -15.88
C GLN A 310 13.75 -0.56 -15.64
N LYS A 311 13.86 0.05 -14.47
CA LYS A 311 15.01 0.88 -14.06
C LYS A 311 15.82 0.23 -12.94
N PRO A 312 17.10 0.61 -12.75
CA PRO A 312 17.99 0.07 -11.74
C PRO A 312 17.47 0.22 -10.32
N MET A 313 17.70 -0.82 -9.51
CA MET A 313 17.41 -0.85 -8.07
C MET A 313 18.65 -1.32 -7.30
N ILE A 314 18.91 -0.69 -6.15
CA ILE A 314 19.93 -1.13 -5.18
C ILE A 314 19.20 -1.40 -3.87
N PHE A 315 19.53 -2.50 -3.22
CA PHE A 315 18.95 -2.88 -1.94
C PHE A 315 19.98 -2.66 -0.84
N TYR A 316 19.60 -1.86 0.16
CA TYR A 316 20.48 -1.47 1.27
C TYR A 316 19.93 -1.90 2.64
N PRO A 317 19.93 -3.22 2.92
CA PRO A 317 19.40 -3.79 4.16
C PRO A 317 20.47 -3.82 5.26
N TYR A 318 20.89 -2.68 5.78
CA TYR A 318 21.96 -2.54 6.76
C TYR A 318 21.74 -3.32 8.08
N ASP A 319 20.52 -3.71 8.37
CA ASP A 319 20.07 -4.42 9.57
C ASP A 319 19.39 -5.78 9.25
N LEU A 320 19.76 -6.43 8.13
CA LEU A 320 19.08 -7.60 7.57
C LEU A 320 18.83 -8.73 8.58
N ASP A 321 19.82 -9.08 9.38
CA ASP A 321 19.71 -10.20 10.33
C ASP A 321 18.72 -9.92 11.47
N GLU A 322 18.69 -8.68 11.95
CA GLU A 322 17.75 -8.25 12.97
C GLU A 322 16.32 -8.11 12.41
N TYR A 323 16.21 -7.49 11.27
CA TYR A 323 14.92 -7.31 10.61
C TYR A 323 14.25 -8.65 10.27
N ARG A 324 15.04 -9.64 9.81
CA ARG A 324 14.55 -11.00 9.56
C ARG A 324 14.01 -11.67 10.81
N LYS A 325 14.65 -11.48 11.97
CA LYS A 325 14.22 -12.06 13.25
C LYS A 325 12.92 -11.46 13.76
N THR A 326 12.70 -10.17 13.50
CA THR A 326 11.54 -9.42 14.02
C THR A 326 10.33 -9.45 13.10
N ARG A 327 10.54 -9.48 11.78
CA ARG A 327 9.45 -9.34 10.77
C ARG A 327 9.22 -10.59 9.92
N GLY A 328 10.25 -11.40 9.67
CA GLY A 328 10.19 -12.53 8.76
C GLY A 328 10.08 -12.12 7.29
N PHE A 329 10.43 -13.06 6.40
CA PHE A 329 10.32 -12.88 4.95
C PHE A 329 9.59 -14.07 4.34
N TRP A 330 8.83 -13.84 3.27
CA TRP A 330 8.16 -14.90 2.52
C TRP A 330 9.15 -15.79 1.76
N VAL A 331 10.22 -15.20 1.28
CA VAL A 331 11.30 -15.85 0.55
C VAL A 331 12.63 -15.31 1.09
N PRO A 332 13.74 -16.07 1.07
CA PRO A 332 15.04 -15.55 1.44
C PRO A 332 15.35 -14.24 0.71
N TYR A 333 15.76 -13.21 1.45
CA TYR A 333 15.87 -11.84 0.93
C TYR A 333 16.73 -11.73 -0.34
N HIS A 334 17.87 -12.43 -0.37
CA HIS A 334 18.80 -12.42 -1.50
C HIS A 334 18.27 -13.10 -2.77
N GLU A 335 17.26 -13.98 -2.62
CA GLU A 335 16.56 -14.62 -3.74
C GLU A 335 15.43 -13.75 -4.28
N LEU A 336 14.84 -12.94 -3.37
CA LEU A 336 13.67 -12.13 -3.69
C LEU A 336 14.05 -10.86 -4.47
N VAL A 337 15.12 -10.16 -4.03
CA VAL A 337 15.40 -8.82 -4.56
C VAL A 337 16.10 -8.86 -5.92
N PRO A 338 15.62 -8.06 -6.91
CA PRO A 338 16.13 -8.14 -8.28
C PRO A 338 17.40 -7.33 -8.54
N GLY A 339 17.88 -6.55 -7.57
CA GLY A 339 19.06 -5.69 -7.68
C GLY A 339 20.23 -6.15 -6.81
N PRO A 340 21.41 -5.50 -6.92
CA PRO A 340 22.51 -5.72 -6.02
C PRO A 340 22.16 -5.34 -4.58
N ILE A 341 22.72 -6.08 -3.63
CA ILE A 341 22.58 -5.83 -2.20
C ILE A 341 23.86 -5.15 -1.73
N ALA A 342 23.73 -3.94 -1.19
CA ALA A 342 24.82 -3.16 -0.59
C ALA A 342 24.70 -3.18 0.93
N TYR A 343 25.81 -3.29 1.62
CA TYR A 343 25.89 -3.22 3.07
C TYR A 343 26.63 -1.96 3.55
N SER A 344 27.18 -1.18 2.62
CA SER A 344 27.83 0.10 2.90
C SER A 344 27.53 1.15 1.81
N THR A 345 27.80 2.41 2.11
CA THR A 345 27.67 3.51 1.16
C THR A 345 28.66 3.38 0.01
N GLU A 346 29.87 2.86 0.29
CA GLU A 346 30.91 2.61 -0.72
C GLU A 346 30.46 1.59 -1.75
N GLU A 347 29.81 0.51 -1.33
CA GLU A 347 29.24 -0.50 -2.26
C GLU A 347 28.15 0.09 -3.16
N ILE A 348 27.31 0.98 -2.62
CA ILE A 348 26.32 1.71 -3.41
C ILE A 348 26.99 2.51 -4.53
N VAL A 349 28.01 3.28 -4.18
CA VAL A 349 28.78 4.06 -5.17
C VAL A 349 29.42 3.17 -6.21
N GLN A 350 30.01 2.04 -5.81
CA GLN A 350 30.60 1.07 -6.74
C GLN A 350 29.55 0.53 -7.72
N PHE A 351 28.37 0.13 -7.25
CA PHE A 351 27.29 -0.36 -8.13
C PHE A 351 26.83 0.69 -9.12
N ILE A 352 26.73 1.96 -8.71
CA ILE A 352 26.34 3.07 -9.58
C ILE A 352 27.43 3.31 -10.66
N HIS A 353 28.70 3.42 -10.28
CA HIS A 353 29.81 3.67 -11.21
C HIS A 353 30.02 2.53 -12.20
N LEU A 354 29.96 1.29 -11.74
CA LEU A 354 30.13 0.11 -12.59
C LEU A 354 28.89 -0.19 -13.42
N SER A 355 27.76 0.52 -13.18
CA SER A 355 26.46 0.20 -13.80
C SER A 355 26.12 -1.29 -13.67
N SER A 356 26.46 -1.90 -12.54
CA SER A 356 26.38 -3.36 -12.29
C SER A 356 24.96 -3.81 -12.03
N PHE A 357 24.04 -3.44 -12.90
CA PHE A 357 22.61 -3.78 -12.78
C PHE A 357 22.24 -4.92 -13.70
N LYS A 358 21.78 -6.02 -13.13
CA LYS A 358 21.28 -7.18 -13.89
C LYS A 358 19.83 -6.91 -14.32
N MET A 359 19.64 -6.14 -15.39
CA MET A 359 18.31 -5.72 -15.88
C MET A 359 17.39 -6.90 -16.17
N GLU A 360 17.95 -8.05 -16.61
CA GLU A 360 17.18 -9.28 -16.78
C GLU A 360 16.52 -9.77 -15.48
N LYS A 361 17.20 -9.64 -14.32
CA LYS A 361 16.58 -9.97 -13.04
C LYS A 361 15.42 -9.07 -12.71
N ILE A 362 15.51 -7.78 -13.04
CA ILE A 362 14.42 -6.83 -12.85
C ILE A 362 13.23 -7.18 -13.76
N ALA A 363 13.49 -7.53 -15.01
CA ALA A 363 12.46 -7.96 -15.94
C ALA A 363 11.76 -9.25 -15.48
N ASN A 364 12.52 -10.26 -15.03
CA ASN A 364 11.96 -11.49 -14.48
C ASN A 364 11.14 -11.24 -13.21
N PHE A 365 11.66 -10.41 -12.29
CA PHE A 365 10.94 -9.98 -11.08
C PHE A 365 9.63 -9.30 -11.44
N HIS A 366 9.64 -8.37 -12.40
CA HIS A 366 8.44 -7.72 -12.88
C HIS A 366 7.42 -8.73 -13.41
N GLN A 367 7.84 -9.64 -14.26
CA GLN A 367 6.96 -10.66 -14.85
C GLN A 367 6.35 -11.58 -13.79
N GLU A 368 7.14 -11.99 -12.79
CA GLU A 368 6.70 -12.90 -11.74
C GLU A 368 5.72 -12.26 -10.74
N TRP A 369 5.88 -10.96 -10.45
CA TRP A 369 5.10 -10.27 -9.43
C TRP A 369 3.96 -9.43 -9.98
N ASN A 370 3.93 -9.17 -11.30
CA ASN A 370 2.94 -8.31 -11.96
C ASN A 370 2.24 -9.00 -13.13
N THR A 371 2.19 -10.33 -13.13
CA THR A 371 1.65 -11.17 -14.23
C THR A 371 0.29 -10.70 -14.72
N TYR A 372 -0.59 -10.29 -13.82
CA TYR A 372 -1.98 -9.89 -14.12
C TYR A 372 -2.17 -8.38 -14.17
N SER A 373 -1.17 -7.59 -13.80
CA SER A 373 -1.19 -6.12 -13.79
C SER A 373 -0.71 -5.58 -15.14
N ILE A 374 -1.61 -5.53 -16.13
CA ILE A 374 -1.30 -5.20 -17.53
C ILE A 374 -2.01 -3.93 -18.02
N GLY A 375 -2.32 -3.00 -17.10
CA GLY A 375 -2.90 -1.68 -17.43
C GLY A 375 -4.42 -1.64 -17.52
N ASN A 376 -5.10 -2.68 -17.08
CA ASN A 376 -6.57 -2.76 -17.07
C ASN A 376 -7.13 -3.32 -15.75
N SER A 377 -6.34 -3.30 -14.70
CA SER A 377 -6.67 -3.90 -13.40
C SER A 377 -7.91 -3.29 -12.79
N SER A 378 -8.01 -1.95 -12.77
CA SER A 378 -9.20 -1.23 -12.28
C SER A 378 -10.46 -1.63 -13.03
N LYS A 379 -10.37 -1.72 -14.37
CA LYS A 379 -11.47 -2.15 -15.23
C LYS A 379 -11.93 -3.58 -14.92
N ASN A 380 -11.00 -4.51 -14.73
CA ASN A 380 -11.30 -5.90 -14.39
C ASN A 380 -12.04 -6.01 -13.05
N VAL A 381 -11.59 -5.27 -12.03
CA VAL A 381 -12.23 -5.22 -10.72
C VAL A 381 -13.62 -4.60 -10.83
N VAL A 382 -13.79 -3.50 -11.57
CA VAL A 382 -15.10 -2.86 -11.80
C VAL A 382 -16.06 -3.79 -12.51
N GLN A 383 -15.63 -4.53 -13.53
CA GLN A 383 -16.47 -5.53 -14.22
C GLN A 383 -16.94 -6.61 -13.25
N THR A 384 -16.07 -7.07 -12.36
CA THR A 384 -16.41 -8.05 -11.33
C THR A 384 -17.46 -7.49 -10.38
N ILE A 385 -17.27 -6.28 -9.85
CA ILE A 385 -18.23 -5.60 -8.97
C ILE A 385 -19.60 -5.44 -9.67
N ASN A 386 -19.60 -5.01 -10.95
CA ASN A 386 -20.81 -4.84 -11.73
C ASN A 386 -21.59 -6.15 -11.87
N SER A 387 -20.90 -7.27 -12.08
CA SER A 387 -21.54 -8.59 -12.17
C SER A 387 -22.28 -8.98 -10.89
N TRP A 388 -21.81 -8.53 -9.73
CA TRP A 388 -22.49 -8.76 -8.45
C TRP A 388 -23.68 -7.85 -8.21
N LEU A 389 -23.64 -6.62 -8.73
CA LEU A 389 -24.73 -5.65 -8.62
C LEU A 389 -25.88 -5.92 -9.59
N THR A 390 -25.68 -6.74 -10.62
CA THR A 390 -26.67 -7.05 -11.66
C THR A 390 -27.36 -8.40 -11.47
N LYS A 391 -26.79 -9.32 -10.69
CA LYS A 391 -27.32 -10.69 -10.47
C LYS A 391 -28.45 -10.75 -9.42
N GLN A 392 -29.44 -9.83 -9.47
CA GLN A 392 -30.65 -9.92 -8.65
C GLN A 392 -31.88 -9.97 -9.53
#